data_7e43edc06e85d465d2d0485c5fd2aca2
#
_entry.id   7e43edc06e85d465d2d0485c5fd2aca2
#
_cell.length_a   1.000
_cell.length_b   1.000
_cell.length_c   1.000
_cell.angle_alpha   90.00
_cell.angle_beta   90.00
_cell.angle_gamma   90.00
#
_symmetry.space_group_name_H-M   'P 1'
#
loop_
_entity.id
_entity.type
_entity.pdbx_description
1 polymer ?
#
loop_
_entity_poly.entity_id
_entity_poly.type
_entity_poly.pdbx_seq_one_letter_code
_entity_poly.pdbx_strand_id
1 'polypeptide(L)'
;DARELTTRPEELLDPIGDDAHSPVPGLTHRYPDRVILHITRTCEVYCRFCFRRGVVGEEGTLPASQLTAALDYIARSPAIREVILTGGDPLVLSPRRIASVMARLEDIAHLDVVRIHTRIPVVAPARIDAAMLDALGRKRLALWVVLHTNHAKELTPDACAALARLANAGIPLLSQTVLLRGVNADADTLADLFRALIRNRVKPY
;
A
#
# COMPACT_ATOMS: atom_id res chain seq x y z
N ASP A 1 -11.80 0.73 21.22
CA ASP A 1 -11.77 1.43 22.50
C ASP A 1 -12.38 2.81 22.34
N ALA A 2 -13.28 3.22 23.28
CA ALA A 2 -13.97 4.52 23.22
C ALA A 2 -13.00 5.72 23.21
N ARG A 3 -11.80 5.56 23.73
CA ARG A 3 -10.75 6.60 23.67
C ARG A 3 -10.33 7.00 22.25
N GLU A 4 -10.60 6.16 21.25
CA GLU A 4 -10.29 6.46 19.85
C GLU A 4 -11.27 7.47 19.23
N LEU A 5 -12.43 7.67 19.85
CA LEU A 5 -13.44 8.65 19.44
C LEU A 5 -13.13 10.06 19.97
N THR A 6 -12.15 10.18 20.86
CA THR A 6 -11.78 11.47 21.46
C THR A 6 -10.67 12.11 20.62
N THR A 7 -11.00 13.19 19.92
CA THR A 7 -10.03 14.02 19.21
C THR A 7 -9.40 15.03 20.16
N ARG A 8 -8.08 15.15 20.15
CA ARG A 8 -7.34 16.13 20.94
C ARG A 8 -7.03 17.37 20.11
N PRO A 9 -6.91 18.56 20.71
CA PRO A 9 -6.64 19.81 19.99
C PRO A 9 -5.35 19.79 19.15
N GLU A 10 -4.35 19.01 19.57
CA GLU A 10 -3.06 18.86 18.89
C GLU A 10 -3.06 17.84 17.74
N GLU A 11 -4.16 17.10 17.52
CA GLU A 11 -4.30 16.15 16.42
C GLU A 11 -4.64 16.86 15.11
N LEU A 12 -3.89 16.55 14.06
CA LEU A 12 -4.10 17.10 12.71
C LEU A 12 -4.86 16.09 11.84
N LEU A 13 -5.77 16.61 11.00
CA LEU A 13 -6.47 15.78 10.00
C LEU A 13 -5.52 15.30 8.90
N ASP A 14 -4.57 16.16 8.50
CA ASP A 14 -3.49 15.84 7.57
C ASP A 14 -2.13 15.98 8.24
N PRO A 15 -1.72 15.02 9.09
CA PRO A 15 -0.51 15.12 9.91
C PRO A 15 0.80 15.07 9.10
N ILE A 16 0.75 14.66 7.85
CA ILE A 16 1.91 14.58 6.96
C ILE A 16 1.85 15.58 5.80
N GLY A 17 0.81 16.42 5.70
CA GLY A 17 0.69 17.47 4.70
C GLY A 17 0.50 16.94 3.28
N ASP A 18 -0.27 15.86 3.09
CA ASP A 18 -0.54 15.30 1.75
C ASP A 18 -1.35 16.30 0.88
N ASP A 19 -2.25 17.07 1.48
CA ASP A 19 -3.13 18.01 0.78
C ASP A 19 -2.34 19.10 0.05
N ALA A 20 -1.28 19.65 0.68
CA ALA A 20 -0.42 20.67 0.09
C ALA A 20 0.38 20.15 -1.13
N HIS A 21 0.48 18.85 -1.30
CA HIS A 21 1.20 18.18 -2.37
C HIS A 21 0.29 17.41 -3.33
N SER A 22 -1.01 17.72 -3.37
CA SER A 22 -2.01 17.04 -4.21
C SER A 22 -2.36 17.86 -5.45
N PRO A 23 -1.59 17.72 -6.56
CA PRO A 23 -1.79 18.52 -7.77
C PRO A 23 -3.10 18.20 -8.49
N VAL A 24 -3.61 16.99 -8.34
CA VAL A 24 -4.90 16.52 -8.83
C VAL A 24 -5.53 15.55 -7.82
N PRO A 25 -6.86 15.40 -7.79
CA PRO A 25 -7.51 14.46 -6.88
C PRO A 25 -6.95 13.03 -7.00
N GLY A 26 -6.68 12.41 -5.86
CA GLY A 26 -6.17 11.06 -5.78
C GLY A 26 -4.67 10.90 -6.03
N LEU A 27 -3.91 12.01 -6.16
CA LEU A 27 -2.47 11.99 -6.37
C LEU A 27 -1.76 12.87 -5.35
N THR A 28 -0.70 12.36 -4.71
CA THR A 28 0.24 13.14 -3.89
C THR A 28 1.61 13.13 -4.56
N HIS A 29 2.18 14.32 -4.86
CA HIS A 29 3.48 14.50 -5.52
C HIS A 29 4.39 15.36 -4.66
N ARG A 30 5.09 14.75 -3.72
CA ARG A 30 6.00 15.43 -2.78
C ARG A 30 7.47 15.37 -3.22
N TYR A 31 7.86 14.29 -3.89
CA TYR A 31 9.24 14.04 -4.33
C TYR A 31 9.32 14.11 -5.85
N PRO A 32 10.42 14.63 -6.42
CA PRO A 32 10.50 14.90 -7.87
C PRO A 32 10.36 13.65 -8.74
N ASP A 33 10.75 12.48 -8.23
CA ASP A 33 10.89 11.22 -8.96
C ASP A 33 9.79 10.20 -8.69
N ARG A 34 8.86 10.49 -7.74
CA ARG A 34 7.83 9.53 -7.34
C ARG A 34 6.55 10.20 -6.88
N VAL A 35 5.45 9.48 -7.07
CA VAL A 35 4.12 9.91 -6.63
C VAL A 35 3.40 8.80 -5.88
N ILE A 36 2.45 9.20 -5.03
CA ILE A 36 1.48 8.30 -4.42
C ILE A 36 0.18 8.44 -5.20
N LEU A 37 -0.38 7.31 -5.67
CA LEU A 37 -1.67 7.25 -6.33
C LEU A 37 -2.66 6.52 -5.42
N HIS A 38 -3.65 7.26 -4.93
CA HIS A 38 -4.71 6.81 -4.01
C HIS A 38 -5.87 6.21 -4.81
N ILE A 39 -5.76 4.95 -5.24
CA ILE A 39 -6.78 4.32 -6.09
C ILE A 39 -8.05 3.91 -5.36
N THR A 40 -8.01 3.88 -4.02
CA THR A 40 -9.15 3.62 -3.14
C THR A 40 -8.93 4.24 -1.78
N ARG A 41 -10.01 4.54 -1.06
CA ARG A 41 -10.01 4.90 0.38
C ARG A 41 -10.57 3.78 1.26
N THR A 42 -10.89 2.63 0.68
CA THR A 42 -11.38 1.45 1.39
C THR A 42 -10.21 0.60 1.87
N CYS A 43 -10.33 0.05 3.08
CA CYS A 43 -9.42 -0.96 3.64
C CYS A 43 -10.22 -2.18 4.09
N GLU A 44 -9.55 -3.33 4.22
CA GLU A 44 -10.12 -4.53 4.85
C GLU A 44 -10.25 -4.35 6.37
N VAL A 45 -9.28 -3.63 6.98
CA VAL A 45 -9.28 -3.25 8.39
C VAL A 45 -8.87 -1.79 8.53
N TYR A 46 -9.54 -1.05 9.41
CA TYR A 46 -9.23 0.34 9.71
C TYR A 46 -8.27 0.40 10.92
N CYS A 47 -6.99 0.64 10.61
CA CYS A 47 -5.94 0.64 11.62
C CYS A 47 -6.04 1.86 12.54
N ARG A 48 -6.06 1.67 13.87
CA ARG A 48 -6.10 2.79 14.84
C ARG A 48 -4.91 3.76 14.73
N PHE A 49 -3.77 3.29 14.23
CA PHE A 49 -2.56 4.10 14.02
C PHE A 49 -2.49 4.71 12.61
N CYS A 50 -3.58 4.65 11.81
CA CYS A 50 -3.59 5.18 10.46
C CYS A 50 -3.54 6.70 10.48
N PHE A 51 -2.49 7.29 9.88
CA PHE A 51 -2.39 8.75 9.77
C PHE A 51 -3.34 9.35 8.72
N ARG A 52 -3.93 8.51 7.85
CA ARG A 52 -4.99 8.90 6.88
C ARG A 52 -6.40 8.57 7.39
N ARG A 53 -6.60 8.33 8.68
CA ARG A 53 -7.91 7.94 9.25
C ARG A 53 -9.03 8.95 8.98
N GLY A 54 -8.68 10.23 8.78
CA GLY A 54 -9.64 11.28 8.46
C GLY A 54 -10.24 11.22 7.06
N VAL A 55 -9.64 10.42 6.15
CA VAL A 55 -10.10 10.32 4.74
C VAL A 55 -10.36 8.87 4.30
N VAL A 56 -9.82 7.88 5.03
CA VAL A 56 -10.04 6.46 4.71
C VAL A 56 -11.43 6.03 5.17
N GLY A 57 -12.17 5.38 4.27
CA GLY A 57 -13.53 4.88 4.54
C GLY A 57 -14.66 5.79 4.04
N GLU A 58 -14.40 7.05 3.69
CA GLU A 58 -15.46 8.01 3.31
C GLU A 58 -15.96 7.86 1.87
N GLU A 59 -15.07 7.65 0.89
CA GLU A 59 -15.39 7.77 -0.55
C GLU A 59 -15.14 6.50 -1.41
N GLY A 60 -14.72 5.38 -0.83
CA GLY A 60 -14.49 4.15 -1.58
C GLY A 60 -13.40 4.24 -2.66
N THR A 61 -13.72 3.85 -3.89
CA THR A 61 -12.78 3.81 -5.02
C THR A 61 -12.67 5.15 -5.73
N LEU A 62 -11.46 5.54 -6.13
CA LEU A 62 -11.22 6.76 -6.92
C LEU A 62 -12.05 6.73 -8.22
N PRO A 63 -12.87 7.78 -8.49
CA PRO A 63 -13.68 7.89 -9.70
C PRO A 63 -12.83 7.76 -10.97
N ALA A 64 -13.42 7.18 -12.03
CA ALA A 64 -12.70 6.92 -13.28
C ALA A 64 -12.10 8.18 -13.92
N SER A 65 -12.82 9.32 -13.87
CA SER A 65 -12.34 10.60 -14.37
C SER A 65 -11.14 11.12 -13.59
N GLN A 66 -11.16 11.00 -12.26
CA GLN A 66 -10.05 11.42 -11.40
C GLN A 66 -8.83 10.50 -11.59
N LEU A 67 -9.05 9.19 -11.72
CA LEU A 67 -7.96 8.25 -12.06
C LEU A 67 -7.33 8.61 -13.40
N THR A 68 -8.14 8.99 -14.40
CA THR A 68 -7.63 9.42 -15.71
C THR A 68 -6.80 10.69 -15.55
N ALA A 69 -7.29 11.71 -14.86
CA ALA A 69 -6.55 12.95 -14.63
C ALA A 69 -5.21 12.71 -13.89
N ALA A 70 -5.20 11.81 -12.90
CA ALA A 70 -3.98 11.44 -12.18
C ALA A 70 -2.96 10.74 -13.09
N LEU A 71 -3.39 9.80 -13.92
CA LEU A 71 -2.51 9.10 -14.87
C LEU A 71 -2.00 10.02 -15.97
N ASP A 72 -2.84 10.95 -16.46
CA ASP A 72 -2.44 11.97 -17.43
C ASP A 72 -1.41 12.95 -16.84
N TYR A 73 -1.53 13.30 -15.56
CA TYR A 73 -0.51 14.08 -14.85
C TYR A 73 0.82 13.33 -14.80
N ILE A 74 0.80 12.06 -14.42
CA ILE A 74 2.02 11.21 -14.39
C ILE A 74 2.63 11.14 -15.79
N ALA A 75 1.83 10.87 -16.84
CA ALA A 75 2.30 10.73 -18.22
C ALA A 75 2.98 12.01 -18.75
N ARG A 76 2.50 13.20 -18.31
CA ARG A 76 3.11 14.49 -18.68
C ARG A 76 4.30 14.91 -17.81
N SER A 77 4.66 14.12 -16.79
CA SER A 77 5.73 14.44 -15.85
C SER A 77 6.87 13.43 -15.96
N PRO A 78 7.79 13.56 -16.93
CA PRO A 78 8.81 12.54 -17.23
C PRO A 78 9.86 12.35 -16.13
N ALA A 79 9.93 13.26 -15.16
CA ALA A 79 10.76 13.10 -13.97
C ALA A 79 10.25 12.01 -13.03
N ILE A 80 8.93 11.69 -13.08
CA ILE A 80 8.33 10.65 -12.25
C ILE A 80 8.75 9.28 -12.79
N ARG A 81 9.45 8.49 -11.99
CA ARG A 81 9.93 7.15 -12.32
C ARG A 81 9.23 6.06 -11.52
N GLU A 82 8.62 6.42 -10.39
CA GLU A 82 7.97 5.48 -9.50
C GLU A 82 6.54 5.92 -9.16
N VAL A 83 5.59 4.96 -9.16
CA VAL A 83 4.24 5.15 -8.65
C VAL A 83 3.99 4.22 -7.47
N ILE A 84 3.58 4.80 -6.34
CA ILE A 84 3.21 4.05 -5.13
C ILE A 84 1.69 3.98 -5.06
N LEU A 85 1.12 2.78 -5.20
CA LEU A 85 -0.30 2.53 -5.00
C LEU A 85 -0.58 2.35 -3.51
N THR A 86 -1.44 3.20 -2.96
CA THR A 86 -1.89 3.18 -1.57
C THR A 86 -3.17 4.02 -1.40
N GLY A 87 -3.38 4.65 -0.26
CA GLY A 87 -4.57 5.46 0.07
C GLY A 87 -5.35 4.77 1.17
N GLY A 88 -6.37 3.96 0.83
CA GLY A 88 -6.77 2.79 1.56
C GLY A 88 -5.83 1.63 1.23
N ASP A 89 -6.31 0.42 1.21
CA ASP A 89 -5.50 -0.73 0.76
C ASP A 89 -5.81 -1.07 -0.70
N PRO A 90 -4.87 -0.93 -1.63
CA PRO A 90 -5.11 -1.19 -3.06
C PRO A 90 -5.65 -2.60 -3.34
N LEU A 91 -5.20 -3.61 -2.58
CA LEU A 91 -5.56 -5.02 -2.85
C LEU A 91 -6.93 -5.43 -2.30
N VAL A 92 -7.73 -4.48 -1.73
CA VAL A 92 -9.17 -4.69 -1.52
C VAL A 92 -9.95 -4.61 -2.84
N LEU A 93 -9.37 -4.00 -3.86
CA LEU A 93 -9.99 -3.91 -5.18
C LEU A 93 -10.02 -5.29 -5.86
N SER A 94 -10.94 -5.47 -6.80
CA SER A 94 -11.00 -6.69 -7.60
C SER A 94 -9.75 -6.87 -8.47
N PRO A 95 -9.34 -8.10 -8.78
CA PRO A 95 -8.24 -8.36 -9.71
C PRO A 95 -8.39 -7.63 -11.04
N ARG A 96 -9.62 -7.58 -11.58
CA ARG A 96 -9.93 -6.85 -12.82
C ARG A 96 -9.60 -5.35 -12.70
N ARG A 97 -9.91 -4.72 -11.57
CA ARG A 97 -9.62 -3.28 -11.35
C ARG A 97 -8.12 -3.05 -11.21
N ILE A 98 -7.43 -3.89 -10.47
CA ILE A 98 -5.96 -3.84 -10.35
C ILE A 98 -5.31 -4.02 -11.72
N ALA A 99 -5.70 -5.03 -12.50
CA ALA A 99 -5.17 -5.26 -13.85
C ALA A 99 -5.36 -4.03 -14.76
N SER A 100 -6.53 -3.38 -14.69
CA SER A 100 -6.82 -2.16 -15.46
C SER A 100 -5.91 -0.98 -15.08
N VAL A 101 -5.68 -0.75 -13.78
CA VAL A 101 -4.79 0.32 -13.31
C VAL A 101 -3.35 0.02 -13.74
N MET A 102 -2.90 -1.22 -13.51
CA MET A 102 -1.54 -1.64 -13.84
C MET A 102 -1.27 -1.57 -15.35
N ALA A 103 -2.22 -1.94 -16.21
CA ALA A 103 -2.07 -1.82 -17.66
C ALA A 103 -1.85 -0.37 -18.09
N ARG A 104 -2.63 0.57 -17.53
CA ARG A 104 -2.48 2.01 -17.83
C ARG A 104 -1.15 2.59 -17.34
N LEU A 105 -0.62 2.09 -16.22
CA LEU A 105 0.73 2.47 -15.75
C LEU A 105 1.82 1.89 -16.66
N GLU A 106 1.64 0.66 -17.16
CA GLU A 106 2.54 0.00 -18.10
C GLU A 106 2.69 0.78 -19.42
N ASP A 107 1.64 1.49 -19.85
CA ASP A 107 1.63 2.32 -21.07
C ASP A 107 2.44 3.62 -20.93
N ILE A 108 2.80 4.03 -19.69
CA ILE A 108 3.59 5.25 -19.45
C ILE A 108 5.07 4.93 -19.57
N ALA A 109 5.68 5.29 -20.70
CA ALA A 109 7.00 4.82 -21.11
C ALA A 109 8.16 5.14 -20.13
N HIS A 110 8.09 6.26 -19.42
CA HIS A 110 9.15 6.70 -18.51
C HIS A 110 9.03 6.13 -17.10
N LEU A 111 7.94 5.44 -16.75
CA LEU A 111 7.84 4.75 -15.46
C LEU A 111 8.72 3.50 -15.46
N ASP A 112 9.41 3.27 -14.35
CA ASP A 112 10.25 2.09 -14.12
C ASP A 112 9.67 1.18 -13.04
N VAL A 113 9.05 1.78 -11.99
CA VAL A 113 8.69 1.07 -10.76
C VAL A 113 7.24 1.33 -10.37
N VAL A 114 6.54 0.28 -10.00
CA VAL A 114 5.29 0.35 -9.24
C VAL A 114 5.49 -0.31 -7.89
N ARG A 115 5.09 0.36 -6.82
CA ARG A 115 5.11 -0.17 -5.47
C ARG A 115 3.70 -0.22 -4.91
N ILE A 116 3.31 -1.33 -4.29
CA ILE A 116 2.00 -1.50 -3.66
C ILE A 116 2.20 -1.63 -2.16
N HIS A 117 1.62 -0.70 -1.40
CA HIS A 117 1.59 -0.78 0.06
C HIS A 117 0.28 -1.42 0.51
N THR A 118 0.35 -2.54 1.24
CA THR A 118 -0.84 -3.33 1.59
C THR A 118 -0.70 -4.07 2.91
N ARG A 119 -1.83 -4.29 3.58
CA ARG A 119 -1.97 -5.24 4.70
C ARG A 119 -2.68 -6.54 4.31
N ILE A 120 -3.18 -6.63 3.09
CA ILE A 120 -3.99 -7.78 2.63
C ILE A 120 -3.34 -9.13 2.93
N PRO A 121 -2.03 -9.36 2.71
CA PRO A 121 -1.43 -10.67 3.01
C PRO A 121 -1.59 -11.13 4.46
N VAL A 122 -1.72 -10.20 5.43
CA VAL A 122 -1.88 -10.52 6.86
C VAL A 122 -3.32 -10.39 7.37
N VAL A 123 -4.18 -9.59 6.73
CA VAL A 123 -5.57 -9.36 7.21
C VAL A 123 -6.62 -10.12 6.41
N ALA A 124 -6.36 -10.41 5.13
CA ALA A 124 -7.24 -11.15 4.24
C ALA A 124 -6.42 -12.00 3.23
N PRO A 125 -5.58 -12.96 3.70
CA PRO A 125 -4.62 -13.68 2.86
C PRO A 125 -5.24 -14.45 1.69
N ALA A 126 -6.51 -14.84 1.79
CA ALA A 126 -7.24 -15.50 0.70
C ALA A 126 -7.41 -14.63 -0.55
N ARG A 127 -7.31 -13.30 -0.43
CA ARG A 127 -7.38 -12.38 -1.58
C ARG A 127 -6.13 -12.40 -2.46
N ILE A 128 -5.02 -12.95 -1.98
CA ILE A 128 -3.81 -13.19 -2.79
C ILE A 128 -3.96 -14.54 -3.50
N ASP A 129 -4.95 -14.63 -4.36
CA ASP A 129 -5.25 -15.79 -5.18
C ASP A 129 -4.58 -15.73 -6.58
N ALA A 130 -4.80 -16.73 -7.42
CA ALA A 130 -4.24 -16.78 -8.77
C ALA A 130 -4.69 -15.58 -9.62
N ALA A 131 -5.97 -15.17 -9.51
CA ALA A 131 -6.49 -14.03 -10.27
C ALA A 131 -5.83 -12.71 -9.86
N MET A 132 -5.54 -12.52 -8.56
CA MET A 132 -4.79 -11.35 -8.08
C MET A 132 -3.34 -11.40 -8.54
N LEU A 133 -2.68 -12.55 -8.52
CA LEU A 133 -1.31 -12.69 -9.04
C LEU A 133 -1.24 -12.39 -10.53
N ASP A 134 -2.18 -12.87 -11.32
CA ASP A 134 -2.27 -12.55 -12.75
C ASP A 134 -2.48 -11.04 -12.98
N ALA A 135 -3.34 -10.42 -12.17
CA ALA A 135 -3.57 -8.97 -12.22
C ALA A 135 -2.33 -8.15 -11.88
N LEU A 136 -1.48 -8.66 -11.01
CA LEU A 136 -0.21 -8.05 -10.61
C LEU A 136 0.93 -8.34 -11.61
N GLY A 137 0.82 -9.38 -12.43
CA GLY A 137 1.83 -9.76 -13.42
C GLY A 137 2.13 -8.64 -14.40
N ARG A 138 3.41 -8.30 -14.60
CA ARG A 138 3.88 -7.21 -15.49
C ARG A 138 5.05 -7.70 -16.34
N LYS A 139 5.25 -7.01 -17.47
CA LYS A 139 6.33 -7.32 -18.42
C LYS A 139 7.51 -6.34 -18.29
N ARG A 140 7.20 -5.04 -18.11
CA ARG A 140 8.20 -3.97 -18.16
C ARG A 140 8.43 -3.33 -16.78
N LEU A 141 7.35 -2.98 -16.06
CA LEU A 141 7.48 -2.31 -14.77
C LEU A 141 7.99 -3.25 -13.68
N ALA A 142 8.98 -2.82 -12.93
CA ALA A 142 9.40 -3.50 -11.71
C ALA A 142 8.34 -3.33 -10.63
N LEU A 143 7.66 -4.42 -10.26
CA LEU A 143 6.64 -4.39 -9.21
C LEU A 143 7.27 -4.79 -7.86
N TRP A 144 6.99 -4.00 -6.82
CA TRP A 144 7.35 -4.25 -5.44
C TRP A 144 6.10 -4.26 -4.56
N VAL A 145 6.01 -5.19 -3.63
CA VAL A 145 4.96 -5.19 -2.60
C VAL A 145 5.57 -4.88 -1.25
N VAL A 146 5.03 -3.86 -0.57
CA VAL A 146 5.41 -3.47 0.78
C VAL A 146 4.31 -3.93 1.74
N LEU A 147 4.61 -4.99 2.47
CA LEU A 147 3.73 -5.54 3.50
C LEU A 147 3.70 -4.63 4.71
N HIS A 148 2.53 -4.16 5.11
CA HIS A 148 2.37 -3.48 6.38
C HIS A 148 1.98 -4.47 7.47
N THR A 149 2.91 -4.77 8.39
CA THR A 149 2.72 -5.65 9.54
C THR A 149 3.53 -5.17 10.73
N ASN A 150 3.01 -5.33 11.93
CA ASN A 150 3.58 -4.74 13.15
C ASN A 150 4.02 -5.77 14.19
N HIS A 151 3.61 -7.04 14.05
CA HIS A 151 3.93 -8.07 15.01
C HIS A 151 4.05 -9.45 14.35
N ALA A 152 4.95 -10.31 14.84
CA ALA A 152 5.14 -11.67 14.33
C ALA A 152 3.84 -12.52 14.37
N LYS A 153 2.94 -12.25 15.30
CA LYS A 153 1.63 -12.93 15.41
C LYS A 153 0.69 -12.67 14.23
N GLU A 154 0.92 -11.63 13.44
CA GLU A 154 0.17 -11.38 12.21
C GLU A 154 0.57 -12.34 11.08
N LEU A 155 1.75 -12.95 11.17
CA LEU A 155 2.28 -13.91 10.20
C LEU A 155 1.73 -15.33 10.50
N THR A 156 0.41 -15.47 10.38
CA THR A 156 -0.29 -16.77 10.50
C THR A 156 0.12 -17.71 9.36
N PRO A 157 -0.19 -19.01 9.44
CA PRO A 157 0.08 -19.96 8.33
C PRO A 157 -0.51 -19.48 7.00
N ASP A 158 -1.75 -18.95 6.99
CA ASP A 158 -2.40 -18.44 5.78
C ASP A 158 -1.71 -17.18 5.24
N ALA A 159 -1.29 -16.26 6.13
CA ALA A 159 -0.50 -15.09 5.76
C ALA A 159 0.84 -15.50 5.15
N CYS A 160 1.56 -16.46 5.76
CA CYS A 160 2.81 -17.00 5.22
C CYS A 160 2.60 -17.64 3.84
N ALA A 161 1.49 -18.37 3.64
CA ALA A 161 1.14 -18.94 2.34
C ALA A 161 0.86 -17.85 1.29
N ALA A 162 0.19 -16.75 1.67
CA ALA A 162 -0.04 -15.61 0.77
C ALA A 162 1.27 -14.92 0.37
N LEU A 163 2.18 -14.70 1.33
CA LEU A 163 3.51 -14.14 1.06
C LEU A 163 4.33 -15.07 0.15
N ALA A 164 4.26 -16.40 0.38
CA ALA A 164 4.91 -17.37 -0.48
C ALA A 164 4.39 -17.31 -1.92
N ARG A 165 3.07 -17.14 -2.13
CA ARG A 165 2.49 -16.98 -3.49
C ARG A 165 3.07 -15.75 -4.19
N LEU A 166 3.10 -14.59 -3.53
CA LEU A 166 3.70 -13.37 -4.09
C LEU A 166 5.18 -13.56 -4.44
N ALA A 167 5.97 -14.09 -3.50
CA ALA A 167 7.40 -14.30 -3.71
C ALA A 167 7.71 -15.36 -4.79
N ASN A 168 6.87 -16.40 -4.92
CA ASN A 168 7.00 -17.41 -5.98
C ASN A 168 6.60 -16.88 -7.35
N ALA A 169 5.73 -15.85 -7.40
CA ALA A 169 5.42 -15.11 -8.62
C ALA A 169 6.54 -14.11 -9.02
N GLY A 170 7.68 -14.11 -8.31
CA GLY A 170 8.83 -13.26 -8.60
C GLY A 170 8.67 -11.82 -8.13
N ILE A 171 7.71 -11.53 -7.24
CA ILE A 171 7.47 -10.19 -6.71
C ILE A 171 8.35 -9.97 -5.46
N PRO A 172 9.29 -9.01 -5.47
CA PRO A 172 10.07 -8.64 -4.29
C PRO A 172 9.17 -8.10 -3.18
N LEU A 173 9.43 -8.55 -1.93
CA LEU A 173 8.65 -8.18 -0.77
C LEU A 173 9.49 -7.36 0.21
N LEU A 174 8.96 -6.21 0.60
CA LEU A 174 9.47 -5.37 1.67
C LEU A 174 8.44 -5.33 2.80
N SER A 175 8.84 -4.90 4.01
CA SER A 175 7.89 -4.64 5.09
C SER A 175 7.95 -3.20 5.58
N GLN A 176 6.81 -2.68 5.99
CA GLN A 176 6.67 -1.44 6.73
C GLN A 176 6.06 -1.75 8.09
N THR A 177 6.65 -1.19 9.15
CA THR A 177 6.23 -1.45 10.54
C THR A 177 6.09 -0.13 11.28
N VAL A 178 4.96 0.06 11.97
CA VAL A 178 4.77 1.18 12.90
C VAL A 178 5.23 0.74 14.28
N LEU A 179 6.03 1.55 14.96
CA LEU A 179 6.43 1.32 16.34
C LEU A 179 5.30 1.73 17.28
N LEU A 180 4.70 0.75 17.94
CA LEU A 180 3.52 0.91 18.79
C LEU A 180 3.88 0.57 20.23
N ARG A 181 3.78 1.58 21.12
CA ARG A 181 4.01 1.39 22.56
C ARG A 181 3.07 0.33 23.13
N GLY A 182 3.61 -0.62 23.89
CA GLY A 182 2.87 -1.72 24.52
C GLY A 182 2.44 -2.83 23.51
N VAL A 183 2.92 -2.76 22.26
CA VAL A 183 2.66 -3.79 21.24
C VAL A 183 3.97 -4.37 20.70
N ASN A 184 4.83 -3.52 20.11
CA ASN A 184 6.07 -3.95 19.46
C ASN A 184 7.27 -3.01 19.68
N ALA A 185 7.12 -1.97 20.51
CA ALA A 185 8.19 -0.98 20.73
C ALA A 185 9.22 -1.49 21.76
N ASP A 186 9.68 -2.74 21.59
CA ASP A 186 10.79 -3.34 22.34
C ASP A 186 11.65 -4.20 21.39
N ALA A 187 12.91 -4.41 21.75
CA ALA A 187 13.91 -5.04 20.89
C ALA A 187 13.60 -6.50 20.59
N ASP A 188 13.10 -7.26 21.57
CA ASP A 188 12.86 -8.71 21.42
C ASP A 188 11.67 -8.96 20.49
N THR A 189 10.56 -8.23 20.69
CA THR A 189 9.37 -8.32 19.82
C THR A 189 9.70 -7.94 18.38
N LEU A 190 10.50 -6.87 18.15
CA LEU A 190 10.94 -6.49 16.82
C LEU A 190 11.90 -7.50 16.20
N ALA A 191 12.83 -8.06 16.99
CA ALA A 191 13.73 -9.10 16.50
C ALA A 191 12.96 -10.35 16.05
N ASP A 192 11.93 -10.76 16.78
CA ASP A 192 11.07 -11.87 16.40
C ASP A 192 10.28 -11.59 15.13
N LEU A 193 9.72 -10.37 14.99
CA LEU A 193 9.05 -9.94 13.78
C LEU A 193 10.01 -9.99 12.57
N PHE A 194 11.19 -9.39 12.70
CA PHE A 194 12.14 -9.31 11.58
C PHE A 194 12.67 -10.68 11.16
N ARG A 195 12.96 -11.58 12.11
CA ARG A 195 13.30 -12.97 11.80
C ARG A 195 12.17 -13.71 11.09
N ALA A 196 10.92 -13.47 11.52
CA ALA A 196 9.75 -14.08 10.88
C ALA A 196 9.55 -13.55 9.46
N LEU A 197 9.74 -12.24 9.22
CA LEU A 197 9.70 -11.61 7.90
C LEU A 197 10.75 -12.21 6.96
N ILE A 198 12.02 -12.30 7.40
CA ILE A 198 13.11 -12.86 6.59
C ILE A 198 12.83 -14.33 6.21
N ARG A 199 12.33 -15.15 7.16
CA ARG A 199 11.93 -16.53 6.86
C ARG A 199 10.85 -16.61 5.78
N ASN A 200 10.01 -15.58 5.66
CA ASN A 200 8.97 -15.48 4.63
C ASN A 200 9.42 -14.69 3.39
N ARG A 201 10.73 -14.47 3.20
CA ARG A 201 11.31 -13.74 2.07
C ARG A 201 10.83 -12.29 1.96
N VAL A 202 10.49 -11.69 3.10
CA VAL A 202 10.13 -10.27 3.21
C VAL A 202 11.31 -9.53 3.85
N LYS A 203 11.88 -8.57 3.14
CA LYS A 203 12.98 -7.75 3.65
C LYS A 203 12.43 -6.63 4.53
N PRO A 204 12.81 -6.53 5.82
CA PRO A 204 12.54 -5.35 6.64
C PRO A 204 13.10 -4.09 6.00
N TYR A 205 12.31 -3.00 6.04
CA TYR A 205 12.60 -1.78 5.28
C TYR A 205 12.28 -0.54 6.12
#